data_81e37bd0424ad2e9ac6ff6480d70ba2a
#
_entry.id   81e37bd0424ad2e9ac6ff6480d70ba2a
#
_cell.length_a   1.000
_cell.length_b   1.000
_cell.length_c   1.000
_cell.angle_alpha   90.00
_cell.angle_beta   90.00
_cell.angle_gamma   90.00
#
_symmetry.space_group_name_H-M   'P 1'
#
loop_
_entity.id
_entity.type
_entity.pdbx_description
1 polymer ?
#
loop_
_entity_poly.entity_id
_entity_poly.type
_entity_poly.pdbx_seq_one_letter_code
_entity_poly.pdbx_strand_id
1 'polypeptide(L)' 'MLDDETVVQALKDSKMEKPTAEQLAELKRLSAIARVPDESEIVTSKEEAEIRIRDLKDKARME' A
#
# COMPACT_ATOMS: atom_id res chain seq x y z
N MET A 1 2.17 -25.89 8.68
CA MET A 1 1.84 -25.33 9.96
C MET A 1 2.81 -24.28 10.40
N LEU A 2 4.07 -24.63 10.41
CA LEU A 2 5.09 -23.64 10.73
C LEU A 2 5.05 -22.47 9.77
N ASP A 3 4.67 -22.77 8.55
CA ASP A 3 4.64 -21.73 7.53
C ASP A 3 3.63 -20.64 7.86
N ASP A 4 2.53 -21.03 8.49
CA ASP A 4 1.50 -20.05 8.82
C ASP A 4 2.03 -19.03 9.82
N GLU A 5 2.76 -19.50 10.81
CA GLU A 5 3.30 -18.60 11.82
C GLU A 5 4.30 -17.64 11.19
N THR A 6 5.13 -18.17 10.31
CA THR A 6 6.13 -17.36 9.66
C THR A 6 5.48 -16.26 8.83
N VAL A 7 4.42 -16.62 8.12
CA VAL A 7 3.71 -15.65 7.29
C VAL A 7 3.08 -14.57 8.16
N VAL A 8 2.50 -14.97 9.28
CA VAL A 8 1.87 -13.99 10.16
C VAL A 8 2.88 -13.02 10.71
N GLN A 9 4.05 -13.52 11.10
CA GLN A 9 5.10 -12.63 11.61
C GLN A 9 5.59 -11.67 10.54
N ALA A 10 5.74 -12.17 9.34
CA ALA A 10 6.18 -11.30 8.25
C ALA A 10 5.18 -10.18 8.02
N LEU A 11 3.90 -10.47 8.10
CA LEU A 11 2.88 -9.45 7.94
C LEU A 11 2.96 -8.42 9.05
N LYS A 12 3.19 -8.87 10.27
CA LYS A 12 3.31 -7.95 11.40
C LYS A 12 4.50 -7.03 11.20
N ASP A 13 5.61 -7.58 10.76
CA ASP A 13 6.80 -6.78 10.52
C ASP A 13 6.52 -5.75 9.45
N SER A 14 5.81 -6.13 8.41
CA SER A 14 5.48 -5.20 7.34
C SER A 14 4.65 -4.03 7.85
N LYS A 15 3.76 -4.30 8.79
CA LYS A 15 2.93 -3.24 9.34
C LYS A 15 3.75 -2.20 10.07
N MET A 16 4.87 -2.61 10.66
CA MET A 16 5.69 -1.70 11.43
C MET A 16 6.71 -0.96 10.58
N GLU A 17 6.85 -1.35 9.34
CA GLU A 17 7.81 -0.70 8.46
C GLU A 17 7.16 0.45 7.72
N LYS A 18 7.96 1.47 7.48
CA LYS A 18 7.49 2.61 6.71
C LYS A 18 7.36 2.26 5.24
N PRO A 19 6.48 2.92 4.51
CA PRO A 19 6.35 2.67 3.08
C PRO A 19 7.66 2.98 2.35
N THR A 20 7.91 2.23 1.28
CA THR A 20 9.11 2.48 0.48
C THR A 20 8.89 3.67 -0.43
N ALA A 21 10.01 4.22 -0.94
CA ALA A 21 9.91 5.33 -1.87
C ALA A 21 9.12 4.94 -3.12
N GLU A 22 9.29 3.70 -3.56
CA GLU A 22 8.54 3.23 -4.72
C GLU A 22 7.05 3.19 -4.45
N GLN A 23 6.68 2.74 -3.26
CA GLN A 23 5.28 2.69 -2.90
C GLN A 23 4.68 4.09 -2.83
N LEU A 24 5.42 5.02 -2.26
CA LEU A 24 4.93 6.38 -2.17
C LEU A 24 4.77 7.01 -3.55
N ALA A 25 5.70 6.77 -4.44
CA ALA A 25 5.59 7.29 -5.80
C ALA A 25 4.39 6.68 -6.51
N GLU A 26 4.18 5.40 -6.32
CA GLU A 26 3.03 4.72 -6.93
C GLU A 26 1.72 5.30 -6.40
N LEU A 27 1.64 5.49 -5.10
CA LEU A 27 0.44 6.05 -4.49
C LEU A 27 0.16 7.44 -5.03
N LYS A 28 1.19 8.24 -5.15
CA LYS A 28 1.03 9.60 -5.64
C LYS A 28 0.49 9.59 -7.06
N ARG A 29 1.05 8.75 -7.91
CA ARG A 29 0.62 8.69 -9.29
C ARG A 29 -0.80 8.16 -9.41
N LEU A 30 -1.10 7.08 -8.69
CA LEU A 30 -2.41 6.48 -8.75
C LEU A 30 -3.48 7.41 -8.18
N SER A 31 -3.13 8.14 -7.13
CA SER A 31 -4.08 9.09 -6.57
C SER A 31 -4.47 10.15 -7.59
N ALA A 32 -3.49 10.63 -8.35
CA ALA A 32 -3.78 11.61 -9.37
C ALA A 32 -4.66 11.03 -10.47
N ILE A 33 -4.39 9.80 -10.87
CA ILE A 33 -5.18 9.14 -11.90
C ILE A 33 -6.60 8.92 -11.42
N ALA A 34 -6.76 8.50 -10.18
CA ALA A 34 -8.09 8.22 -9.63
C ALA A 34 -8.79 9.50 -9.16
N ARG A 35 -8.09 10.63 -9.20
CA ARG A 35 -8.67 11.92 -8.82
C ARG A 35 -9.10 11.92 -7.37
N VAL A 36 -8.24 11.39 -6.52
CA VAL A 36 -8.48 11.41 -5.08
C VAL A 36 -7.31 12.13 -4.41
N PRO A 37 -7.47 12.54 -3.16
CA PRO A 37 -6.36 13.17 -2.46
C PRO A 37 -5.14 12.26 -2.42
N ASP A 38 -3.97 12.87 -2.38
CA ASP A 38 -2.71 12.14 -2.40
C ASP A 38 -2.61 11.24 -1.18
N GLU A 39 -2.74 9.94 -1.41
CA GLU A 39 -2.72 8.98 -0.31
C GLU A 39 -1.31 8.64 0.15
N SER A 40 -0.30 9.09 -0.58
CA SER A 40 1.06 8.84 -0.17
C SER A 40 1.42 9.61 1.09
N GLU A 41 0.66 10.64 1.42
CA GLU A 41 0.93 11.44 2.60
C GLU A 41 0.22 10.93 3.84
N ILE A 42 -0.79 10.10 3.67
CA ILE A 42 -1.55 9.59 4.80
C ILE A 42 -1.22 8.15 5.12
N VAL A 43 -0.52 7.46 4.26
CA VAL A 43 -0.13 6.09 4.51
C VAL A 43 1.00 6.06 5.53
N THR A 44 0.91 5.17 6.50
CA THR A 44 1.87 5.13 7.58
C THR A 44 2.70 3.86 7.61
N SER A 45 2.33 2.83 6.85
CA SER A 45 3.05 1.57 6.88
C SER A 45 3.13 0.97 5.49
N LYS A 46 4.08 0.05 5.35
CA LYS A 46 4.29 -0.62 4.08
C LYS A 46 3.07 -1.44 3.68
N GLU A 47 2.48 -2.11 4.64
CA GLU A 47 1.30 -2.92 4.37
C GLU A 47 0.12 -2.04 3.94
N GLU A 48 -0.05 -0.94 4.63
CA GLU A 48 -1.12 -0.03 4.26
C GLU A 48 -0.91 0.52 2.86
N ALA A 49 0.35 0.80 2.51
CA ALA A 49 0.66 1.29 1.18
C ALA A 49 0.25 0.27 0.11
N GLU A 50 0.52 -1.00 0.37
CA GLU A 50 0.15 -2.04 -0.58
C GLU A 50 -1.35 -2.10 -0.79
N ILE A 51 -2.08 -2.03 0.30
CA ILE A 51 -3.53 -2.09 0.22
C ILE A 51 -4.07 -0.91 -0.56
N ARG A 52 -3.55 0.28 -0.29
CA ARG A 52 -4.02 1.46 -0.98
C ARG A 52 -3.64 1.45 -2.45
N ILE A 53 -2.46 0.94 -2.77
CA ILE A 53 -2.04 0.83 -4.17
C ILE A 53 -3.00 -0.08 -4.92
N ARG A 54 -3.33 -1.21 -4.34
CA ARG A 54 -4.25 -2.15 -4.98
C ARG A 54 -5.62 -1.50 -5.17
N ASP A 55 -6.08 -0.81 -4.15
CA ASP A 55 -7.38 -0.17 -4.20
C ASP A 55 -7.42 0.90 -5.28
N LEU A 56 -6.38 1.72 -5.35
CA LEU A 56 -6.31 2.78 -6.34
C LEU A 56 -6.20 2.21 -7.75
N LYS A 57 -5.45 1.14 -7.93
CA LYS A 57 -5.35 0.50 -9.23
C LYS A 57 -6.72 0.04 -9.70
N ASP A 58 -7.49 -0.49 -8.78
CA ASP A 58 -8.82 -0.96 -9.12
C ASP A 58 -9.70 0.21 -9.54
N LYS A 59 -9.63 1.30 -8.80
CA LYS A 59 -10.43 2.47 -9.14
C LYS A 59 -10.01 3.05 -10.48
N ALA A 60 -8.71 3.12 -10.72
CA ALA A 60 -8.20 3.68 -11.96
C ALA A 60 -8.63 2.83 -13.16
N ARG A 61 -8.71 1.53 -12.95
CA ARG A 61 -9.12 0.66 -14.04
C ARG A 61 -10.57 0.84 -14.42
N MET A 62 -11.39 1.18 -13.47
CA MET A 62 -12.81 1.33 -13.73
C MET A 62 -13.12 2.61 -14.48
N GLU A 63 -12.17 3.49 -14.52
CA GLU A 63 -12.36 4.71 -15.29
C GLU A 63 -11.98 4.48 -16.74
#